data_4652a0efdc569c4fcc1020cc3900b5b5
#
_entry.id   4652a0efdc569c4fcc1020cc3900b5b5
#
_cell.length_a   1.000
_cell.length_b   1.000
_cell.length_c   1.000
_cell.angle_alpha   90.00
_cell.angle_beta   90.00
_cell.angle_gamma   90.00
#
_symmetry.space_group_name_H-M   'P 1'
#
loop_
_entity.id
_entity.type
_entity.pdbx_description
1 polymer ?
#
loop_
_entity_poly.entity_id
_entity_poly.type
_entity_poly.pdbx_seq_one_letter_code
_entity_poly.pdbx_strand_id
1 'polypeptide(L)'
;MKKTIIYLRTSTEEQNPENQKKDCVALIKKLGLQDYEIVIEQQSAFQNNQKRKKFENVRQLIKKKQIESLVCWDLDRLYRNRQKLLEFFNFCKVHNCKIYSARQEFLNAFDNLNLPQGFEFLAEMYRNNFLQFLGWIAEEESRKRSERVKSAVRKKQGRTISYKGKKWGRKCLSRKTIKQVLELYNQGLSMRQISKQVFYWDKNNNKKQIALSSVHKIIRQNK
;
A
#
# COMPACT_ATOMS: atom_id res chain seq x y z
N MET A 1 22.78 -4.68 -23.86
CA MET A 1 21.33 -4.86 -24.12
C MET A 1 20.55 -4.25 -22.98
N LYS A 2 19.48 -3.52 -23.26
CA LYS A 2 18.60 -2.96 -22.24
C LYS A 2 17.63 -4.04 -21.78
N LYS A 3 17.51 -4.23 -20.46
CA LYS A 3 16.69 -5.31 -19.87
C LYS A 3 15.24 -4.89 -19.66
N THR A 4 14.34 -5.88 -19.69
CA THR A 4 12.97 -5.76 -19.22
C THR A 4 12.88 -6.23 -17.75
N ILE A 5 12.19 -5.52 -16.88
CA ILE A 5 11.92 -5.96 -15.50
C ILE A 5 10.44 -6.24 -15.32
N ILE A 6 10.11 -7.42 -14.80
CA ILE A 6 8.79 -7.72 -14.22
C ILE A 6 8.86 -7.39 -12.73
N TYR A 7 8.07 -6.41 -12.30
CA TYR A 7 7.93 -6.07 -10.89
C TYR A 7 6.63 -6.60 -10.32
N LEU A 8 6.75 -7.50 -9.34
CA LEU A 8 5.64 -8.11 -8.62
C LEU A 8 5.66 -7.66 -7.16
N ARG A 9 4.48 -7.34 -6.60
CA ARG A 9 4.34 -6.99 -5.18
C ARG A 9 3.23 -7.80 -4.54
N THR A 10 3.57 -8.48 -3.44
CA THR A 10 2.62 -9.24 -2.61
C THR A 10 2.51 -8.60 -1.23
N SER A 11 1.33 -8.68 -0.60
CA SER A 11 1.08 -8.09 0.73
C SER A 11 1.39 -9.02 1.89
N THR A 12 1.38 -10.33 1.66
CA THR A 12 1.65 -11.40 2.64
C THR A 12 2.33 -12.58 1.96
N GLU A 13 2.96 -13.46 2.75
CA GLU A 13 3.55 -14.72 2.24
C GLU A 13 2.50 -15.67 1.63
N GLU A 14 1.23 -15.56 2.05
CA GLU A 14 0.14 -16.41 1.57
C GLU A 14 -0.39 -16.02 0.19
N GLN A 15 -0.09 -14.83 -0.31
CA GLN A 15 -0.46 -14.43 -1.67
C GLN A 15 0.55 -14.99 -2.67
N ASN A 16 0.17 -16.09 -3.32
CA ASN A 16 0.99 -16.70 -4.36
C ASN A 16 1.21 -15.73 -5.54
N PRO A 17 2.43 -15.26 -5.81
CA PRO A 17 2.71 -14.35 -6.91
C PRO A 17 2.66 -15.02 -8.29
N GLU A 18 2.47 -16.35 -8.35
CA GLU A 18 2.56 -17.13 -9.59
C GLU A 18 1.52 -16.71 -10.63
N ASN A 19 0.28 -16.37 -10.21
CA ASN A 19 -0.73 -15.89 -11.15
C ASN A 19 -0.34 -14.53 -11.74
N GLN A 20 0.18 -13.62 -10.90
CA GLN A 20 0.68 -12.33 -11.37
C GLN A 20 1.85 -12.51 -12.35
N LYS A 21 2.75 -13.44 -12.05
CA LYS A 21 3.89 -13.77 -12.89
C LYS A 21 3.45 -14.35 -14.23
N LYS A 22 2.50 -15.30 -14.26
CA LYS A 22 1.96 -15.88 -15.49
C LYS A 22 1.41 -14.81 -16.43
N ASP A 23 0.58 -13.90 -15.92
CA ASP A 23 -0.03 -12.83 -16.71
C ASP A 23 1.03 -11.87 -17.26
N CYS A 24 2.02 -11.48 -16.45
CA CYS A 24 3.11 -10.61 -16.88
C CYS A 24 4.00 -11.29 -17.94
N VAL A 25 4.30 -12.59 -17.81
CA VAL A 25 5.08 -13.34 -18.78
C VAL A 25 4.30 -13.49 -20.10
N ALA A 26 2.99 -13.74 -20.03
CA ALA A 26 2.13 -13.77 -21.23
C ALA A 26 2.15 -12.41 -21.96
N LEU A 27 2.09 -11.31 -21.23
CA LEU A 27 2.19 -9.96 -21.81
C LEU A 27 3.56 -9.72 -22.46
N ILE A 28 4.66 -10.13 -21.82
CA ILE A 28 6.02 -10.01 -22.38
C ILE A 28 6.11 -10.74 -23.72
N LYS A 29 5.58 -11.98 -23.80
CA LYS A 29 5.55 -12.75 -25.05
C LYS A 29 4.73 -12.05 -26.13
N LYS A 30 3.55 -11.50 -25.78
CA LYS A 30 2.68 -10.75 -26.69
C LYS A 30 3.36 -9.48 -27.23
N LEU A 31 4.18 -8.82 -26.43
CA LEU A 31 4.93 -7.62 -26.81
C LEU A 31 6.26 -7.93 -27.53
N GLY A 32 6.65 -9.20 -27.67
CA GLY A 32 7.93 -9.60 -28.27
C GLY A 32 9.16 -9.17 -27.46
N LEU A 33 9.00 -8.88 -26.18
CA LEU A 33 10.09 -8.50 -25.29
C LEU A 33 10.92 -9.74 -24.92
N GLN A 34 12.23 -9.60 -24.99
CA GLN A 34 13.18 -10.65 -24.61
C GLN A 34 14.00 -10.16 -23.39
N ASP A 35 14.77 -11.06 -22.79
CA ASP A 35 15.69 -10.75 -21.67
C ASP A 35 15.02 -10.01 -20.49
N TYR A 36 14.14 -10.71 -19.78
CA TYR A 36 13.49 -10.16 -18.61
C TYR A 36 14.01 -10.74 -17.28
N GLU A 37 14.02 -9.90 -16.27
CA GLU A 37 14.30 -10.24 -14.87
C GLU A 37 13.06 -10.05 -14.00
N ILE A 38 12.84 -10.95 -13.03
CA ILE A 38 11.69 -10.87 -12.13
C ILE A 38 12.13 -10.34 -10.77
N VAL A 39 11.53 -9.25 -10.35
CA VAL A 39 11.74 -8.62 -9.04
C VAL A 39 10.48 -8.78 -8.20
N ILE A 40 10.54 -9.59 -7.14
CA ILE A 40 9.42 -9.82 -6.22
C ILE A 40 9.67 -9.06 -4.93
N GLU A 41 8.75 -8.15 -4.54
CA GLU A 41 8.77 -7.43 -3.28
C GLU A 41 7.63 -7.88 -2.38
N GLN A 42 7.98 -8.38 -1.20
CA GLN A 42 7.02 -8.74 -0.17
C GLN A 42 6.88 -7.56 0.80
N GLN A 43 5.74 -6.88 0.74
CA GLN A 43 5.48 -5.76 1.62
C GLN A 43 3.99 -5.59 1.89
N SER A 44 3.63 -5.53 3.19
CA SER A 44 2.26 -5.20 3.60
C SER A 44 1.85 -3.81 3.09
N ALA A 45 0.67 -3.72 2.52
CA ALA A 45 0.10 -2.49 2.02
C ALA A 45 -0.14 -1.41 3.10
N PHE A 46 -0.16 -1.81 4.38
CA PHE A 46 -0.43 -0.94 5.53
C PHE A 46 0.82 -0.33 6.15
N GLN A 47 2.01 -0.78 5.78
CA GLN A 47 3.26 -0.22 6.28
C GLN A 47 3.77 0.88 5.33
N ASN A 48 3.13 2.04 5.38
CA ASN A 48 3.48 3.20 4.53
C ASN A 48 4.91 3.74 4.75
N ASN A 49 5.60 3.33 5.81
CA ASN A 49 6.91 3.87 6.19
C ASN A 49 8.11 2.93 5.95
N GLN A 50 7.90 1.70 5.49
CA GLN A 50 9.02 0.87 5.10
C GLN A 50 9.43 1.18 3.66
N LYS A 51 10.73 1.52 3.49
CA LYS A 51 11.32 1.75 2.17
C LYS A 51 11.22 0.47 1.34
N ARG A 52 10.58 0.56 0.19
CA ARG A 52 10.49 -0.50 -0.83
C ARG A 52 11.84 -0.66 -1.50
N LYS A 53 12.75 -1.38 -0.83
CA LYS A 53 14.17 -1.48 -1.24
C LYS A 53 14.34 -1.99 -2.66
N LYS A 54 13.59 -3.04 -3.03
CA LYS A 54 13.69 -3.64 -4.37
C LYS A 54 13.12 -2.69 -5.44
N PHE A 55 12.02 -2.01 -5.16
CA PHE A 55 11.47 -1.01 -6.08
C PHE A 55 12.40 0.20 -6.24
N GLU A 56 13.04 0.63 -5.16
CA GLU A 56 14.01 1.71 -5.25
C GLU A 56 15.22 1.33 -6.11
N ASN A 57 15.69 0.09 -6.00
CA ASN A 57 16.73 -0.45 -6.90
C ASN A 57 16.27 -0.42 -8.36
N VAL A 58 15.02 -0.83 -8.65
CA VAL A 58 14.44 -0.73 -10.00
C VAL A 58 14.45 0.73 -10.49
N ARG A 59 14.07 1.69 -9.65
CA ARG A 59 14.13 3.12 -9.99
C ARG A 59 15.55 3.59 -10.31
N GLN A 60 16.55 3.12 -9.55
CA GLN A 60 17.96 3.46 -9.84
C GLN A 60 18.42 2.87 -11.17
N LEU A 61 18.02 1.65 -11.51
CA LEU A 61 18.31 1.04 -12.80
C LEU A 61 17.64 1.80 -13.96
N ILE A 62 16.40 2.28 -13.79
CA ILE A 62 15.71 3.15 -14.75
C ILE A 62 16.50 4.45 -14.93
N LYS A 63 16.89 5.11 -13.81
CA LYS A 63 17.68 6.35 -13.84
C LYS A 63 18.99 6.20 -14.59
N LYS A 64 19.64 5.04 -14.45
CA LYS A 64 20.87 4.69 -15.18
C LYS A 64 20.62 4.28 -16.64
N LYS A 65 19.36 4.30 -17.11
CA LYS A 65 18.95 3.87 -18.46
C LYS A 65 19.34 2.40 -18.78
N GLN A 66 19.43 1.55 -17.76
CA GLN A 66 19.74 0.13 -17.90
C GLN A 66 18.51 -0.74 -18.17
N ILE A 67 17.31 -0.18 -17.98
CA ILE A 67 16.02 -0.81 -18.21
C ILE A 67 15.31 -0.10 -19.35
N GLU A 68 14.80 -0.87 -20.30
CA GLU A 68 13.97 -0.39 -21.41
C GLU A 68 12.49 -0.47 -21.08
N SER A 69 12.08 -1.51 -20.37
CA SER A 69 10.68 -1.77 -20.08
C SER A 69 10.47 -2.26 -18.65
N LEU A 70 9.45 -1.72 -18.00
CA LEU A 70 8.97 -2.17 -16.70
C LEU A 70 7.58 -2.75 -16.86
N VAL A 71 7.42 -4.03 -16.53
CA VAL A 71 6.16 -4.75 -16.59
C VAL A 71 5.63 -4.96 -15.18
N CYS A 72 4.37 -4.64 -14.93
CA CYS A 72 3.69 -4.93 -13.68
C CYS A 72 2.36 -5.64 -13.94
N TRP A 73 1.86 -6.34 -12.94
CA TRP A 73 0.57 -7.00 -13.06
C TRP A 73 -0.59 -5.99 -13.04
N ASP A 74 -0.51 -5.02 -12.13
CA ASP A 74 -1.49 -3.94 -11.97
C ASP A 74 -0.75 -2.66 -11.54
N LEU A 75 -1.20 -1.49 -11.99
CA LEU A 75 -0.57 -0.21 -11.66
C LEU A 75 -0.57 0.08 -10.16
N ASP A 76 -1.50 -0.48 -9.40
CA ASP A 76 -1.52 -0.37 -7.93
C ASP A 76 -0.30 -1.03 -7.27
N ARG A 77 0.38 -1.95 -7.97
CA ARG A 77 1.64 -2.55 -7.53
C ARG A 77 2.78 -1.54 -7.53
N LEU A 78 2.75 -0.61 -8.46
CA LEU A 78 3.73 0.48 -8.53
C LEU A 78 3.39 1.55 -7.48
N TYR A 79 2.25 2.21 -7.60
CA TYR A 79 1.77 3.20 -6.66
C TYR A 79 0.24 3.16 -6.54
N ARG A 80 -0.28 3.23 -5.31
CA ARG A 80 -1.71 3.43 -5.02
C ARG A 80 -2.12 4.89 -5.07
N ASN A 81 -1.17 5.78 -4.76
CA ASN A 81 -1.40 7.20 -4.84
C ASN A 81 -1.27 7.65 -6.29
N ARG A 82 -2.31 8.30 -6.80
CA ARG A 82 -2.40 8.79 -8.16
C ARG A 82 -1.28 9.74 -8.53
N GLN A 83 -1.02 10.74 -7.70
CA GLN A 83 0.00 11.75 -8.00
C GLN A 83 1.38 11.10 -8.12
N LYS A 84 1.73 10.21 -7.18
CA LYS A 84 2.99 9.45 -7.23
C LYS A 84 3.07 8.53 -8.45
N LEU A 85 1.94 7.98 -8.90
CA LEU A 85 1.89 7.16 -10.11
C LEU A 85 2.19 8.01 -11.35
N LEU A 86 1.56 9.17 -11.49
CA LEU A 86 1.81 10.12 -12.59
C LEU A 86 3.25 10.62 -12.58
N GLU A 87 3.79 11.01 -11.42
CA GLU A 87 5.19 11.39 -11.26
C GLU A 87 6.14 10.26 -11.71
N PHE A 88 5.77 9.00 -11.40
CA PHE A 88 6.57 7.85 -11.81
C PHE A 88 6.48 7.58 -13.32
N PHE A 89 5.31 7.74 -13.95
CA PHE A 89 5.19 7.67 -15.41
C PHE A 89 6.07 8.73 -16.10
N ASN A 90 6.03 9.98 -15.61
CA ASN A 90 6.88 11.06 -16.12
C ASN A 90 8.37 10.76 -15.91
N PHE A 91 8.72 10.22 -14.74
CA PHE A 91 10.08 9.77 -14.47
C PHE A 91 10.55 8.70 -15.47
N CYS A 92 9.75 7.68 -15.72
CA CYS A 92 10.08 6.63 -16.68
C CYS A 92 10.20 7.18 -18.11
N LYS A 93 9.32 8.12 -18.50
CA LYS A 93 9.38 8.78 -19.81
C LYS A 93 10.69 9.52 -19.99
N VAL A 94 11.13 10.35 -19.04
CA VAL A 94 12.40 11.10 -19.08
C VAL A 94 13.60 10.17 -19.24
N HIS A 95 13.52 8.96 -18.70
CA HIS A 95 14.59 7.97 -18.78
C HIS A 95 14.40 6.93 -19.90
N ASN A 96 13.44 7.14 -20.81
CA ASN A 96 13.13 6.24 -21.94
C ASN A 96 12.80 4.80 -21.48
N CYS A 97 12.09 4.65 -20.38
CA CYS A 97 11.61 3.37 -19.88
C CYS A 97 10.08 3.27 -20.10
N LYS A 98 9.65 2.29 -20.87
CA LYS A 98 8.21 2.02 -21.10
C LYS A 98 7.61 1.27 -19.91
N ILE A 99 6.36 1.57 -19.55
CA ILE A 99 5.62 0.87 -18.51
C ILE A 99 4.48 0.10 -19.13
N TYR A 100 4.41 -1.20 -18.85
CA TYR A 100 3.34 -2.09 -19.29
C TYR A 100 2.62 -2.71 -18.10
N SER A 101 1.29 -2.87 -18.23
CA SER A 101 0.46 -3.50 -17.22
C SER A 101 -0.32 -4.66 -17.80
N ALA A 102 -0.32 -5.81 -17.11
CA ALA A 102 -1.08 -6.97 -17.55
C ALA A 102 -2.59 -6.78 -17.40
N ARG A 103 -3.04 -6.04 -16.37
CA ARG A 103 -4.48 -5.79 -16.15
C ARG A 103 -5.02 -4.58 -16.90
N GLN A 104 -4.20 -3.58 -17.16
CA GLN A 104 -4.59 -2.39 -17.89
C GLN A 104 -4.02 -2.43 -19.31
N GLU A 105 -4.40 -3.46 -20.08
CA GLU A 105 -3.90 -3.69 -21.45
C GLU A 105 -4.14 -2.49 -22.38
N PHE A 106 -5.21 -1.74 -22.18
CA PHE A 106 -5.49 -0.55 -22.98
C PHE A 106 -4.38 0.51 -22.87
N LEU A 107 -3.63 0.60 -21.74
CA LEU A 107 -2.49 1.50 -21.62
C LEU A 107 -1.34 1.07 -22.53
N ASN A 108 -1.19 -0.23 -22.72
CA ASN A 108 -0.15 -0.77 -23.59
C ASN A 108 -0.44 -0.47 -25.08
N ALA A 109 -1.72 -0.29 -25.43
CA ALA A 109 -2.13 0.04 -26.79
C ALA A 109 -1.69 1.46 -27.21
N PHE A 110 -1.60 2.40 -26.27
CA PHE A 110 -1.14 3.77 -26.59
C PHE A 110 0.32 3.83 -27.04
N ASP A 111 1.16 2.87 -26.63
CA ASP A 111 2.56 2.79 -27.09
C ASP A 111 2.70 2.20 -28.50
N ASN A 112 1.67 1.53 -29.00
CA ASN A 112 1.66 0.84 -30.27
C ASN A 112 0.73 1.52 -31.30
N LEU A 113 0.21 2.72 -30.99
CA LEU A 113 -0.55 3.50 -31.95
C LEU A 113 0.39 4.00 -33.05
N ASN A 114 0.23 3.46 -34.27
CA ASN A 114 0.87 4.00 -35.47
C ASN A 114 0.17 5.28 -35.88
N LEU A 115 0.50 6.38 -35.20
CA LEU A 115 -0.02 7.70 -35.56
C LEU A 115 0.84 8.30 -36.68
N PRO A 116 0.22 9.11 -37.57
CA PRO A 116 0.99 9.90 -38.54
C PRO A 116 2.02 10.79 -37.81
N GLN A 117 3.14 11.04 -38.49
CA GLN A 117 4.21 11.90 -37.97
C GLN A 117 3.64 13.27 -37.53
N GLY A 118 3.96 13.70 -36.32
CA GLY A 118 3.47 14.95 -35.74
C GLY A 118 2.22 14.81 -34.85
N PHE A 119 1.62 13.61 -34.77
CA PHE A 119 0.43 13.36 -33.95
C PHE A 119 0.72 12.53 -32.69
N GLU A 120 1.98 12.24 -32.38
CA GLU A 120 2.42 11.46 -31.21
C GLU A 120 1.96 12.10 -29.89
N PHE A 121 1.83 13.44 -29.89
CA PHE A 121 1.33 14.18 -28.73
C PHE A 121 -0.11 13.82 -28.36
N LEU A 122 -0.93 13.40 -29.32
CA LEU A 122 -2.32 12.96 -29.05
C LEU A 122 -2.33 11.68 -28.24
N ALA A 123 -1.50 10.68 -28.59
CA ALA A 123 -1.39 9.44 -27.81
C ALA A 123 -0.98 9.73 -26.36
N GLU A 124 -0.06 10.66 -26.18
CA GLU A 124 0.39 11.08 -24.86
C GLU A 124 -0.72 11.81 -24.07
N MET A 125 -1.43 12.73 -24.73
CA MET A 125 -2.55 13.46 -24.14
C MET A 125 -3.66 12.51 -23.71
N TYR A 126 -4.06 11.57 -24.57
CA TYR A 126 -5.06 10.56 -24.23
C TYR A 126 -4.60 9.66 -23.09
N ARG A 127 -3.35 9.19 -23.09
CA ARG A 127 -2.78 8.41 -21.98
C ARG A 127 -2.85 9.18 -20.66
N ASN A 128 -2.41 10.43 -20.63
CA ASN A 128 -2.40 11.26 -19.44
C ASN A 128 -3.82 11.50 -18.93
N ASN A 129 -4.77 11.83 -19.79
CA ASN A 129 -6.17 12.00 -19.44
C ASN A 129 -6.76 10.72 -18.87
N PHE A 130 -6.44 9.57 -19.46
CA PHE A 130 -6.95 8.28 -19.02
C PHE A 130 -6.36 7.88 -17.66
N LEU A 131 -5.08 8.11 -17.42
CA LEU A 131 -4.45 7.89 -16.11
C LEU A 131 -5.07 8.79 -15.04
N GLN A 132 -5.42 10.03 -15.39
CA GLN A 132 -6.15 10.92 -14.49
C GLN A 132 -7.54 10.40 -14.17
N PHE A 133 -8.28 9.90 -15.16
CA PHE A 133 -9.59 9.32 -14.98
C PHE A 133 -9.57 8.07 -14.09
N LEU A 134 -8.64 7.15 -14.32
CA LEU A 134 -8.45 5.98 -13.46
C LEU A 134 -8.15 6.36 -12.01
N GLY A 135 -7.31 7.38 -11.82
CA GLY A 135 -7.02 7.89 -10.48
C GLY A 135 -8.27 8.45 -9.81
N TRP A 136 -9.11 9.19 -10.54
CA TRP A 136 -10.37 9.69 -10.02
C TRP A 136 -11.33 8.56 -9.62
N ILE A 137 -11.47 7.51 -10.44
CA ILE A 137 -12.27 6.33 -10.10
C ILE A 137 -11.77 5.68 -8.79
N ALA A 138 -10.46 5.48 -8.66
CA ALA A 138 -9.88 4.87 -7.46
C ALA A 138 -10.10 5.71 -6.20
N GLU A 139 -10.01 7.04 -6.30
CA GLU A 139 -10.32 7.97 -5.22
C GLU A 139 -11.82 7.90 -4.85
N GLU A 140 -12.70 7.87 -5.85
CA GLU A 140 -14.14 7.79 -5.65
C GLU A 140 -14.55 6.47 -4.98
N GLU A 141 -13.97 5.35 -5.38
CA GLU A 141 -14.18 4.06 -4.70
C GLU A 141 -13.71 4.09 -3.25
N SER A 142 -12.56 4.68 -2.99
CA SER A 142 -12.02 4.84 -1.64
C SER A 142 -12.95 5.72 -0.78
N ARG A 143 -13.45 6.82 -1.34
CA ARG A 143 -14.41 7.72 -0.69
C ARG A 143 -15.71 6.97 -0.37
N LYS A 144 -16.31 6.28 -1.33
CA LYS A 144 -17.52 5.47 -1.13
C LYS A 144 -17.34 4.39 -0.08
N ARG A 145 -16.16 3.73 -0.03
CA ARG A 145 -15.83 2.75 1.01
C ARG A 145 -15.76 3.40 2.39
N SER A 146 -15.12 4.55 2.49
CA SER A 146 -15.03 5.32 3.74
C SER A 146 -16.42 5.77 4.22
N GLU A 147 -17.28 6.25 3.32
CA GLU A 147 -18.64 6.66 3.63
C GLU A 147 -19.49 5.48 4.12
N ARG A 148 -19.40 4.31 3.45
CA ARG A 148 -20.06 3.06 3.91
C ARG A 148 -19.62 2.68 5.33
N VAL A 149 -18.32 2.78 5.63
CA VAL A 149 -17.81 2.50 6.97
C VAL A 149 -18.36 3.52 7.97
N LYS A 150 -18.33 4.81 7.63
CA LYS A 150 -18.89 5.89 8.50
C LYS A 150 -20.38 5.70 8.75
N SER A 151 -21.16 5.36 7.72
CA SER A 151 -22.61 5.13 7.84
C SER A 151 -22.94 3.86 8.64
N ALA A 152 -22.08 2.84 8.58
CA ALA A 152 -22.23 1.60 9.34
C ALA A 152 -21.84 1.73 10.82
N VAL A 153 -21.22 2.85 11.20
CA VAL A 153 -20.76 3.12 12.57
C VAL A 153 -21.73 4.10 13.24
N ARG A 154 -22.28 3.70 14.39
CA ARG A 154 -23.23 4.52 15.17
C ARG A 154 -22.66 4.88 16.54
N LYS A 155 -22.99 6.04 17.06
CA LYS A 155 -22.73 6.40 18.45
C LYS A 155 -23.96 6.10 19.29
N LYS A 156 -23.80 5.28 20.32
CA LYS A 156 -24.84 5.00 21.33
C LYS A 156 -24.22 5.18 22.72
N GLN A 157 -24.82 6.06 23.53
CA GLN A 157 -24.34 6.38 24.88
C GLN A 157 -22.83 6.68 24.96
N GLY A 158 -22.33 7.54 24.05
CA GLY A 158 -20.91 7.92 24.00
C GLY A 158 -19.97 6.83 23.46
N ARG A 159 -20.48 5.66 23.11
CA ARG A 159 -19.68 4.54 22.55
C ARG A 159 -19.94 4.34 21.08
N THR A 160 -18.88 4.06 20.34
CA THR A 160 -18.97 3.73 18.91
C THR A 160 -19.31 2.25 18.76
N ILE A 161 -20.40 1.96 18.06
CA ILE A 161 -20.87 0.60 17.78
C ILE A 161 -21.05 0.39 16.28
N SER A 162 -20.91 -0.84 15.80
CA SER A 162 -21.27 -1.22 14.42
C SER A 162 -22.79 -1.26 14.26
N TYR A 163 -23.27 -1.27 13.00
CA TYR A 163 -24.69 -1.45 12.70
C TYR A 163 -25.28 -2.75 13.31
N LYS A 164 -24.44 -3.77 13.56
CA LYS A 164 -24.80 -5.02 14.24
C LYS A 164 -24.77 -4.90 15.77
N GLY A 165 -24.66 -3.70 16.34
CA GLY A 165 -24.60 -3.47 17.78
C GLY A 165 -23.29 -3.85 18.47
N LYS A 166 -22.30 -4.38 17.72
CA LYS A 166 -21.00 -4.77 18.30
C LYS A 166 -20.11 -3.54 18.51
N LYS A 167 -19.34 -3.54 19.59
CA LYS A 167 -18.37 -2.49 19.91
C LYS A 167 -17.39 -2.29 18.78
N TRP A 168 -17.27 -1.06 18.28
CA TRP A 168 -16.36 -0.69 17.19
C TRP A 168 -15.10 -0.04 17.75
N GLY A 169 -13.97 -0.30 17.13
CA GLY A 169 -12.69 0.27 17.52
C GLY A 169 -11.75 -0.70 18.21
N ARG A 170 -10.62 -0.16 18.68
CA ARG A 170 -9.58 -0.94 19.36
C ARG A 170 -10.16 -1.55 20.64
N LYS A 171 -9.95 -2.85 20.87
CA LYS A 171 -10.35 -3.49 22.11
C LYS A 171 -9.64 -2.81 23.29
N CYS A 172 -10.39 -2.54 24.36
CA CYS A 172 -9.80 -2.05 25.60
C CYS A 172 -8.83 -3.10 26.17
N LEU A 173 -7.84 -2.64 26.90
CA LEU A 173 -6.98 -3.51 27.68
C LEU A 173 -7.81 -4.32 28.69
N SER A 174 -7.31 -5.49 29.07
CA SER A 174 -8.00 -6.34 30.04
C SER A 174 -8.13 -5.62 31.39
N ARG A 175 -9.20 -5.93 32.16
CA ARG A 175 -9.36 -5.40 33.50
C ARG A 175 -8.16 -5.71 34.40
N LYS A 176 -7.53 -6.89 34.20
CA LYS A 176 -6.34 -7.32 34.92
C LYS A 176 -5.15 -6.38 34.65
N THR A 177 -4.92 -6.04 33.37
CA THR A 177 -3.84 -5.10 32.98
C THR A 177 -4.08 -3.70 33.51
N ILE A 178 -5.34 -3.23 33.49
CA ILE A 178 -5.71 -1.91 34.04
C ILE A 178 -5.47 -1.86 35.54
N LYS A 179 -5.89 -2.89 36.28
CA LYS A 179 -5.68 -3.02 37.73
C LYS A 179 -4.20 -2.99 38.09
N GLN A 180 -3.37 -3.77 37.36
CA GLN A 180 -1.92 -3.80 37.54
C GLN A 180 -1.27 -2.41 37.34
N VAL A 181 -1.70 -1.65 36.34
CA VAL A 181 -1.21 -0.27 36.11
C VAL A 181 -1.55 0.63 37.28
N LEU A 182 -2.77 0.54 37.84
CA LEU A 182 -3.22 1.37 38.97
C LEU A 182 -2.50 0.96 40.26
N GLU A 183 -2.28 -0.31 40.51
CA GLU A 183 -1.53 -0.81 41.66
C GLU A 183 -0.11 -0.28 41.68
N LEU A 184 0.61 -0.39 40.53
CA LEU A 184 1.96 0.12 40.41
C LEU A 184 2.03 1.66 40.56
N TYR A 185 1.02 2.37 40.08
CA TYR A 185 0.92 3.82 40.24
C TYR A 185 0.73 4.20 41.70
N ASN A 186 -0.14 3.48 42.45
CA ASN A 186 -0.36 3.70 43.87
C ASN A 186 0.87 3.36 44.73
N GLN A 187 1.76 2.49 44.24
CA GLN A 187 3.04 2.20 44.85
C GLN A 187 4.11 3.29 44.58
N GLY A 188 3.75 4.36 43.89
CA GLY A 188 4.63 5.51 43.62
C GLY A 188 5.52 5.38 42.40
N LEU A 189 5.36 4.35 41.54
CA LEU A 189 6.15 4.20 40.32
C LEU A 189 5.80 5.27 39.29
N SER A 190 6.79 5.80 38.63
CA SER A 190 6.57 6.74 37.51
C SER A 190 5.89 6.04 36.32
N MET A 191 5.14 6.79 35.53
CA MET A 191 4.43 6.25 34.34
C MET A 191 5.37 5.58 33.34
N ARG A 192 6.64 6.04 33.24
CA ARG A 192 7.66 5.44 32.40
C ARG A 192 8.12 4.08 32.91
N GLN A 193 8.28 3.94 34.23
CA GLN A 193 8.61 2.66 34.87
C GLN A 193 7.46 1.67 34.73
N ILE A 194 6.22 2.09 34.95
CA ILE A 194 5.01 1.27 34.74
C ILE A 194 4.91 0.79 33.30
N SER A 195 5.16 1.67 32.31
CA SER A 195 5.15 1.28 30.90
C SER A 195 6.18 0.19 30.60
N LYS A 196 7.35 0.18 31.24
CA LYS A 196 8.38 -0.84 31.05
C LYS A 196 8.04 -2.18 31.71
N GLN A 197 7.30 -2.17 32.81
CA GLN A 197 7.02 -3.37 33.61
C GLN A 197 5.72 -4.08 33.24
N VAL A 198 4.74 -3.36 32.66
CA VAL A 198 3.43 -3.95 32.35
C VAL A 198 3.36 -4.45 30.92
N PHE A 199 3.00 -5.72 30.79
CA PHE A 199 2.82 -6.39 29.50
C PHE A 199 1.39 -6.90 29.37
N TYR A 200 0.92 -7.01 28.13
CA TYR A 200 -0.37 -7.61 27.79
C TYR A 200 -0.23 -8.50 26.55
N TRP A 201 -1.15 -9.42 26.40
CA TRP A 201 -1.21 -10.30 25.26
C TRP A 201 -2.15 -9.72 24.19
N ASP A 202 -1.69 -9.65 22.95
CA ASP A 202 -2.51 -9.21 21.84
C ASP A 202 -3.43 -10.37 21.35
N LYS A 203 -4.21 -10.10 20.28
CA LYS A 203 -5.12 -11.11 19.71
C LYS A 203 -4.40 -12.32 19.11
N ASN A 204 -3.14 -12.16 18.74
CA ASN A 204 -2.30 -13.17 18.13
C ASN A 204 -1.40 -13.87 19.17
N ASN A 205 -1.76 -13.75 20.45
CA ASN A 205 -1.00 -14.32 21.58
C ASN A 205 0.45 -13.81 21.68
N ASN A 206 0.75 -12.62 21.15
CA ASN A 206 2.05 -12.00 21.30
C ASN A 206 2.09 -11.14 22.55
N LYS A 207 3.13 -11.29 23.36
CA LYS A 207 3.39 -10.46 24.53
C LYS A 207 3.84 -9.07 24.08
N LYS A 208 3.11 -8.03 24.45
CA LYS A 208 3.41 -6.64 24.12
C LYS A 208 3.51 -5.77 25.37
N GLN A 209 4.48 -4.89 25.36
CA GLN A 209 4.65 -3.86 26.39
C GLN A 209 3.55 -2.81 26.25
N ILE A 210 3.03 -2.31 27.39
CA ILE A 210 2.02 -1.24 27.37
C ILE A 210 2.66 0.08 26.95
N ALA A 211 2.01 0.80 26.02
CA ALA A 211 2.50 2.12 25.62
C ALA A 211 2.31 3.16 26.74
N LEU A 212 3.25 4.08 26.87
CA LEU A 212 3.22 5.18 27.85
C LEU A 212 1.92 6.00 27.74
N SER A 213 1.45 6.28 26.54
CA SER A 213 0.18 6.97 26.29
C SER A 213 -1.03 6.21 26.84
N SER A 214 -0.98 4.87 26.85
CA SER A 214 -2.04 4.05 27.43
C SER A 214 -2.00 4.08 28.96
N VAL A 215 -0.81 4.07 29.56
CA VAL A 215 -0.64 4.24 31.02
C VAL A 215 -1.21 5.59 31.45
N HIS A 216 -0.81 6.67 30.78
CA HIS A 216 -1.31 8.03 31.05
C HIS A 216 -2.85 8.10 30.96
N LYS A 217 -3.45 7.49 29.94
CA LYS A 217 -4.88 7.47 29.76
C LYS A 217 -5.60 6.71 30.88
N ILE A 218 -5.06 5.55 31.28
CA ILE A 218 -5.65 4.73 32.39
C ILE A 218 -5.65 5.53 33.69
N ILE A 219 -4.53 6.14 34.05
CA ILE A 219 -4.40 6.91 35.29
C ILE A 219 -5.36 8.12 35.29
N ARG A 220 -5.42 8.86 34.13
CA ARG A 220 -6.31 10.01 33.99
C ARG A 220 -7.82 9.65 34.06
N GLN A 221 -8.19 8.46 33.65
CA GLN A 221 -9.59 8.01 33.65
C GLN A 221 -10.03 7.42 34.99
N ASN A 222 -9.12 7.19 35.92
CA ASN A 222 -9.37 6.58 37.23
C ASN A 222 -8.89 7.46 38.39
N LYS A 223 -8.48 8.71 38.12
CA LYS A 223 -8.44 9.84 39.04
C LYS A 223 -9.81 10.50 39.05
#